data_726a4e30733653dfc559299991c911e2
#
_entry.id   726a4e30733653dfc559299991c911e2
#
_cell.length_a   1.000
_cell.length_b   1.000
_cell.length_c   1.000
_cell.angle_alpha   90.00
_cell.angle_beta   90.00
_cell.angle_gamma   90.00
#
_symmetry.space_group_name_H-M   'P 1'
#
loop_
_entity.id
_entity.type
_entity.pdbx_description
1 polymer ?
#
loop_
_entity_poly.entity_id
_entity_poly.type
_entity_poly.pdbx_seq_one_letter_code
_entity_poly.pdbx_strand_id
1 'polypeptide(L)'
;MDHSRNNLLTQGNIHIEGASDDFFRVFGIRTLLHQCGMRKHHGYSSGMILSVVFNLAFLGVNFFRGVVVNDHAPIGKDAAYDFLKGVSSNWRRFLLLTAVKIHTLFKSLSDEDREIVLIIDDSTYDRSRSKKVELLSRVFDHSTGRYLKGFRMLTLCCSDGVSCLPLDFGLLASADAEKRLCEGVKSMDKRCCAYQRRKEAVQKATDNTLAMVKRALNAGVKARYVLMDSWFTMPAMVSALKKHLDVIGMVRKTPNVKYGFEGESLCLKDIYKKLKKRPGRAKILASVQATLKDGLDVKLVFVRDRRKKDWLALLSTDLELEDEEVVRIYGKRWDIEVFFKMAKQHLRLAKEIQIRDYDGLIAHTSIVFLRYMFVAYRCRMETDQRTFGDLFYACCQEMADINFVEALARILALTVDHAAKFGTIGTATAATLSDNVIRTALKYVGIAPCQLSTSES
;
A
#
# COMPACT_ATOMS: atom_id res chain seq x y z
N MET A 1 9.22 24.34 37.97
CA MET A 1 9.86 25.50 37.32
C MET A 1 10.84 24.93 36.31
N ASP A 2 10.53 25.06 35.02
CA ASP A 2 11.03 24.22 33.97
C ASP A 2 12.16 24.93 33.22
N HIS A 3 13.38 24.93 33.78
CA HIS A 3 14.58 25.52 33.15
C HIS A 3 15.18 24.64 32.02
N SER A 4 14.74 23.39 31.90
CA SER A 4 15.27 22.46 30.88
C SER A 4 14.71 22.66 29.48
N ARG A 5 13.48 23.22 29.37
CA ARG A 5 12.85 23.45 28.05
C ARG A 5 13.35 24.69 27.31
N ASN A 6 13.96 25.64 27.99
CA ASN A 6 14.46 26.89 27.36
C ASN A 6 15.73 26.69 26.51
N ASN A 7 16.52 25.65 26.76
CA ASN A 7 17.78 25.42 26.02
C ASN A 7 17.59 24.71 24.66
N LEU A 8 16.43 24.15 24.40
CA LEU A 8 16.17 23.35 23.21
C LEU A 8 16.05 24.18 21.93
N LEU A 9 15.50 25.40 22.04
CA LEU A 9 15.25 26.28 20.92
C LEU A 9 16.51 27.00 20.43
N THR A 10 17.55 27.11 21.27
CA THR A 10 18.80 27.82 20.96
C THR A 10 19.85 26.94 20.26
N GLN A 11 19.70 25.58 20.25
CA GLN A 11 20.70 24.68 19.68
C GLN A 11 20.58 24.43 18.17
N GLY A 12 19.63 25.02 17.47
CA GLY A 12 19.48 24.90 16.00
C GLY A 12 19.03 23.53 15.48
N ASN A 13 18.89 22.55 16.36
CA ASN A 13 18.46 21.17 16.06
C ASN A 13 17.02 20.93 16.52
N ILE A 14 16.10 21.82 16.16
CA ILE A 14 14.68 21.62 16.39
C ILE A 14 14.17 20.57 15.44
N HIS A 15 13.54 19.53 15.98
CA HIS A 15 12.71 18.60 15.22
C HIS A 15 11.25 18.79 15.66
N ILE A 16 10.38 19.01 14.67
CA ILE A 16 8.96 19.15 14.91
C ILE A 16 8.29 17.81 14.56
N GLU A 17 7.70 17.15 15.56
CA GLU A 17 6.96 15.92 15.33
C GLU A 17 5.70 16.21 14.51
N GLY A 18 5.65 15.65 13.31
CA GLY A 18 4.50 15.69 12.43
C GLY A 18 3.63 14.44 12.56
N ALA A 19 2.51 14.43 11.85
CA ALA A 19 1.59 13.28 11.84
C ALA A 19 2.24 11.97 11.38
N SER A 20 3.29 12.04 10.53
CA SER A 20 4.05 10.85 10.12
C SER A 20 4.86 10.24 11.28
N ASP A 21 5.40 11.07 12.18
CA ASP A 21 6.16 10.60 13.34
C ASP A 21 5.22 9.95 14.36
N ASP A 22 4.05 10.54 14.58
CA ASP A 22 2.98 9.94 15.38
C ASP A 22 2.56 8.57 14.84
N PHE A 23 2.33 8.46 13.54
CA PHE A 23 2.02 7.19 12.89
C PHE A 23 3.12 6.15 13.11
N PHE A 24 4.39 6.54 12.97
CA PHE A 24 5.52 5.65 13.20
C PHE A 24 5.62 5.20 14.65
N ARG A 25 5.31 6.08 15.58
CA ARG A 25 5.30 5.80 17.03
C ARG A 25 4.15 4.88 17.41
N VAL A 26 2.90 5.21 17.03
CA VAL A 26 1.68 4.44 17.34
C VAL A 26 1.79 3.00 16.86
N PHE A 27 2.27 2.77 15.65
CA PHE A 27 2.38 1.42 15.09
C PHE A 27 3.72 0.74 15.37
N GLY A 28 4.67 1.42 16.04
CA GLY A 28 5.99 0.88 16.37
C GLY A 28 6.79 0.52 15.12
N ILE A 29 6.76 1.38 14.11
CA ILE A 29 7.38 1.14 12.80
C ILE A 29 8.87 0.81 12.93
N ARG A 30 9.61 1.50 13.80
CA ARG A 30 11.05 1.21 14.05
C ARG A 30 11.25 -0.23 14.53
N THR A 31 10.44 -0.70 15.47
CA THR A 31 10.48 -2.08 15.98
C THR A 31 10.17 -3.09 14.88
N LEU A 32 9.14 -2.83 14.06
CA LEU A 32 8.77 -3.69 12.94
C LEU A 32 9.87 -3.80 11.89
N LEU A 33 10.59 -2.72 11.59
CA LEU A 33 11.77 -2.75 10.71
C LEU A 33 12.80 -3.76 11.22
N HIS A 34 13.15 -3.68 12.51
CA HIS A 34 14.11 -4.59 13.13
C HIS A 34 13.65 -6.05 13.10
N GLN A 35 12.37 -6.32 13.40
CA GLN A 35 11.79 -7.66 13.34
C GLN A 35 11.76 -8.25 11.92
N CYS A 36 11.83 -7.38 10.91
CA CYS A 36 11.83 -7.76 9.50
C CYS A 36 13.21 -7.75 8.84
N GLY A 37 14.28 -7.78 9.64
CA GLY A 37 15.66 -7.90 9.15
C GLY A 37 16.28 -6.60 8.67
N MET A 38 15.66 -5.44 8.93
CA MET A 38 16.14 -4.13 8.52
C MET A 38 16.86 -3.42 9.66
N ARG A 39 17.87 -4.09 10.26
CA ARG A 39 18.75 -3.51 11.28
C ARG A 39 19.96 -2.86 10.62
N LYS A 40 20.35 -1.69 11.12
CA LYS A 40 21.64 -1.08 10.84
C LYS A 40 22.39 -0.91 12.18
N HIS A 41 23.65 -1.29 12.20
CA HIS A 41 24.49 -1.23 13.40
C HIS A 41 25.37 0.02 13.42
N HIS A 42 25.57 0.66 12.26
CA HIS A 42 26.41 1.84 12.12
C HIS A 42 25.76 2.86 11.18
N GLY A 43 26.04 4.13 11.41
CA GLY A 43 25.53 5.27 10.64
C GLY A 43 24.06 5.54 10.92
N TYR A 44 23.33 6.01 9.91
CA TYR A 44 21.93 6.39 10.03
C TYR A 44 21.04 5.21 10.42
N SER A 45 20.12 5.40 11.37
CA SER A 45 19.19 4.36 11.79
C SER A 45 18.22 4.00 10.64
N SER A 46 17.75 2.76 10.63
CA SER A 46 16.75 2.31 9.63
C SER A 46 15.46 3.13 9.68
N GLY A 47 15.07 3.57 10.89
CA GLY A 47 13.90 4.43 11.09
C GLY A 47 14.08 5.80 10.45
N MET A 48 15.25 6.42 10.62
CA MET A 48 15.58 7.72 10.00
C MET A 48 15.58 7.61 8.47
N ILE A 49 16.23 6.58 7.90
CA ILE A 49 16.25 6.39 6.45
C ILE A 49 14.84 6.18 5.92
N LEU A 50 14.02 5.36 6.58
CA LEU A 50 12.64 5.15 6.20
C LEU A 50 11.84 6.46 6.26
N SER A 51 11.97 7.25 7.34
CA SER A 51 11.24 8.52 7.51
C SER A 51 11.58 9.49 6.36
N VAL A 52 12.86 9.67 6.05
CA VAL A 52 13.27 10.55 4.93
C VAL A 52 12.66 10.09 3.62
N VAL A 53 12.80 8.81 3.26
CA VAL A 53 12.26 8.28 2.00
C VAL A 53 10.72 8.32 1.99
N PHE A 54 10.09 8.03 3.13
CA PHE A 54 8.64 8.09 3.28
C PHE A 54 8.08 9.50 3.02
N ASN A 55 8.74 10.53 3.51
CA ASN A 55 8.26 11.90 3.43
C ASN A 55 8.46 12.54 2.04
N LEU A 56 9.31 11.99 1.16
CA LEU A 56 9.59 12.57 -0.17
C LEU A 56 8.34 12.86 -1.01
N ALA A 57 7.34 11.97 -0.98
CA ALA A 57 6.10 12.17 -1.74
C ALA A 57 5.29 13.35 -1.24
N PHE A 58 5.22 13.54 0.08
CA PHE A 58 4.51 14.65 0.71
C PHE A 58 5.25 15.98 0.52
N LEU A 59 6.58 15.95 0.44
CA LEU A 59 7.42 17.10 0.09
C LEU A 59 7.40 17.45 -1.41
N GLY A 60 6.68 16.69 -2.23
CA GLY A 60 6.61 16.92 -3.66
C GLY A 60 7.90 16.62 -4.44
N VAL A 61 8.93 16.05 -3.79
CA VAL A 61 10.23 15.75 -4.40
C VAL A 61 10.38 14.27 -4.72
N ASN A 62 11.23 13.93 -5.68
CA ASN A 62 11.61 12.56 -5.95
C ASN A 62 12.92 12.20 -5.22
N PHE A 63 13.26 10.91 -5.18
CA PHE A 63 14.46 10.42 -4.50
C PHE A 63 15.75 11.07 -5.02
N PHE A 64 15.86 11.31 -6.33
CA PHE A 64 17.04 11.94 -6.91
C PHE A 64 17.22 13.35 -6.37
N ARG A 65 16.17 14.18 -6.37
CA ARG A 65 16.22 15.56 -5.88
C ARG A 65 16.29 15.66 -4.37
N GLY A 66 15.61 14.77 -3.65
CA GLY A 66 15.53 14.82 -2.19
C GLY A 66 16.72 14.18 -1.47
N VAL A 67 17.44 13.24 -2.13
CA VAL A 67 18.54 12.49 -1.48
C VAL A 67 19.82 12.51 -2.29
N VAL A 68 19.78 12.30 -3.62
CA VAL A 68 21.01 12.06 -4.40
C VAL A 68 21.79 13.33 -4.70
N VAL A 69 21.11 14.41 -5.05
CA VAL A 69 21.73 15.70 -5.41
C VAL A 69 21.46 16.80 -4.38
N ASN A 70 20.87 16.47 -3.26
CA ASN A 70 20.65 17.41 -2.17
C ASN A 70 21.81 17.36 -1.18
N ASP A 71 22.70 18.32 -1.22
CA ASP A 71 23.85 18.42 -0.32
C ASP A 71 23.44 18.58 1.17
N HIS A 72 22.21 18.98 1.43
CA HIS A 72 21.63 19.13 2.77
C HIS A 72 20.67 17.98 3.14
N ALA A 73 20.68 16.88 2.37
CA ALA A 73 19.86 15.72 2.71
C ALA A 73 20.28 15.16 4.09
N PRO A 74 19.30 14.85 4.96
CA PRO A 74 19.61 14.36 6.32
C PRO A 74 20.24 12.98 6.33
N ILE A 75 20.31 12.29 5.18
CA ILE A 75 20.92 10.97 5.00
C ILE A 75 21.78 10.93 3.72
N GLY A 76 22.86 10.18 3.74
CA GLY A 76 23.68 9.93 2.56
C GLY A 76 22.97 9.02 1.53
N LYS A 77 23.18 9.30 0.25
CA LYS A 77 22.60 8.53 -0.87
C LYS A 77 22.92 7.03 -0.80
N ASP A 78 24.15 6.68 -0.47
CA ASP A 78 24.60 5.29 -0.45
C ASP A 78 23.93 4.52 0.70
N ALA A 79 23.81 5.15 1.89
CA ALA A 79 23.08 4.57 3.01
C ALA A 79 21.60 4.31 2.68
N ALA A 80 20.97 5.21 1.91
CA ALA A 80 19.60 5.04 1.46
C ALA A 80 19.46 3.91 0.42
N TYR A 81 20.36 3.84 -0.56
CA TYR A 81 20.36 2.75 -1.54
C TYR A 81 20.62 1.39 -0.90
N ASP A 82 21.60 1.28 0.02
CA ASP A 82 21.91 0.03 0.73
C ASP A 82 20.71 -0.45 1.56
N PHE A 83 20.03 0.47 2.22
CA PHE A 83 18.80 0.15 2.96
C PHE A 83 17.69 -0.40 2.06
N LEU A 84 17.45 0.23 0.91
CA LEU A 84 16.42 -0.18 -0.04
C LEU A 84 16.75 -1.51 -0.74
N LYS A 85 18.05 -1.80 -0.98
CA LYS A 85 18.51 -3.01 -1.67
C LYS A 85 18.80 -4.19 -0.75
N GLY A 86 18.55 -4.06 0.54
CA GLY A 86 18.85 -5.09 1.53
C GLY A 86 18.30 -6.47 1.16
N VAL A 87 19.19 -7.45 0.92
CA VAL A 87 18.81 -8.80 0.48
C VAL A 87 18.08 -9.61 1.57
N SER A 88 18.36 -9.33 2.84
CA SER A 88 17.70 -9.93 4.00
C SER A 88 16.43 -9.19 4.43
N SER A 89 16.18 -7.97 3.92
CA SER A 89 15.05 -7.13 4.29
C SER A 89 13.73 -7.77 3.88
N ASN A 90 12.88 -8.10 4.83
CA ASN A 90 11.56 -8.69 4.55
C ASN A 90 10.48 -7.61 4.48
N TRP A 91 10.51 -6.82 3.41
CA TRP A 91 9.58 -5.72 3.16
C TRP A 91 8.11 -6.13 3.17
N ARG A 92 7.78 -7.30 2.64
CA ARG A 92 6.39 -7.78 2.62
C ARG A 92 5.88 -8.15 4.01
N ARG A 93 6.74 -8.81 4.83
CA ARG A 93 6.40 -9.08 6.23
C ARG A 93 6.23 -7.78 7.01
N PHE A 94 7.09 -6.80 6.79
CA PHE A 94 6.97 -5.47 7.38
C PHE A 94 5.63 -4.82 7.02
N LEU A 95 5.26 -4.82 5.75
CA LEU A 95 3.98 -4.29 5.27
C LEU A 95 2.79 -5.00 5.93
N LEU A 96 2.80 -6.33 5.90
CA LEU A 96 1.73 -7.16 6.47
C LEU A 96 1.56 -6.91 7.98
N LEU A 97 2.65 -6.92 8.74
CA LEU A 97 2.58 -6.69 10.19
C LEU A 97 2.10 -5.28 10.53
N THR A 98 2.48 -4.28 9.75
CA THR A 98 1.96 -2.91 9.89
C THR A 98 0.46 -2.86 9.61
N ALA A 99 0.03 -3.46 8.50
CA ALA A 99 -1.39 -3.53 8.13
C ALA A 99 -2.24 -4.25 9.19
N VAL A 100 -1.73 -5.34 9.76
CA VAL A 100 -2.42 -6.08 10.84
C VAL A 100 -2.62 -5.20 12.08
N LYS A 101 -1.61 -4.42 12.49
CA LYS A 101 -1.75 -3.48 13.62
C LYS A 101 -2.81 -2.41 13.34
N ILE A 102 -2.79 -1.82 12.14
CA ILE A 102 -3.78 -0.81 11.73
C ILE A 102 -5.18 -1.44 11.66
N HIS A 103 -5.28 -2.64 11.06
CA HIS A 103 -6.54 -3.38 10.99
C HIS A 103 -7.12 -3.68 12.38
N THR A 104 -6.28 -4.09 13.33
CA THR A 104 -6.70 -4.33 14.72
C THR A 104 -7.26 -3.06 15.36
N LEU A 105 -6.61 -1.90 15.14
CA LEU A 105 -7.12 -0.61 15.61
C LEU A 105 -8.46 -0.27 14.93
N PHE A 106 -8.56 -0.42 13.60
CA PHE A 106 -9.79 -0.11 12.87
C PHE A 106 -10.96 -1.00 13.30
N LYS A 107 -10.68 -2.27 13.62
CA LYS A 107 -11.70 -3.17 14.15
C LYS A 107 -12.28 -2.68 15.48
N SER A 108 -11.46 -2.13 16.38
CA SER A 108 -11.95 -1.56 17.65
C SER A 108 -12.80 -0.30 17.48
N LEU A 109 -12.74 0.34 16.30
CA LEU A 109 -13.52 1.53 15.93
C LEU A 109 -14.73 1.22 15.03
N SER A 110 -14.99 -0.06 14.77
CA SER A 110 -16.04 -0.51 13.85
C SER A 110 -17.07 -1.35 14.59
N ASP A 111 -18.31 -1.37 14.06
CA ASP A 111 -19.34 -2.27 14.54
C ASP A 111 -18.91 -3.73 14.38
N GLU A 112 -19.26 -4.59 15.34
CA GLU A 112 -18.85 -6.00 15.38
C GLU A 112 -19.34 -6.80 14.16
N ASP A 113 -20.48 -6.43 13.58
CA ASP A 113 -21.11 -7.12 12.44
C ASP A 113 -20.54 -6.71 11.07
N ARG A 114 -19.53 -5.87 11.03
CA ARG A 114 -18.96 -5.41 9.76
C ARG A 114 -18.12 -6.50 9.10
N GLU A 115 -18.57 -6.98 7.92
CA GLU A 115 -17.84 -8.00 7.18
C GLU A 115 -16.50 -7.46 6.66
N ILE A 116 -15.46 -8.15 7.02
CA ILE A 116 -14.10 -7.93 6.53
C ILE A 116 -13.87 -8.85 5.34
N VAL A 117 -13.35 -8.28 4.25
CA VAL A 117 -13.06 -9.02 3.03
C VAL A 117 -11.60 -8.88 2.63
N LEU A 118 -11.03 -9.94 2.05
CA LEU A 118 -9.80 -9.86 1.28
C LEU A 118 -10.15 -9.54 -0.18
N ILE A 119 -9.32 -8.74 -0.83
CA ILE A 119 -9.52 -8.37 -2.24
C ILE A 119 -8.23 -8.67 -2.99
N ILE A 120 -8.33 -9.47 -4.05
CA ILE A 120 -7.23 -9.77 -4.97
C ILE A 120 -7.48 -9.08 -6.29
N ASP A 121 -6.48 -8.33 -6.73
CA ASP A 121 -6.47 -7.75 -8.08
C ASP A 121 -5.03 -7.48 -8.52
N ASP A 122 -4.84 -7.18 -9.80
CA ASP A 122 -3.54 -6.76 -10.30
C ASP A 122 -3.60 -5.44 -11.07
N SER A 123 -2.46 -4.81 -11.11
CA SER A 123 -2.29 -3.56 -11.83
C SER A 123 -0.94 -3.51 -12.51
N THR A 124 -0.83 -2.72 -13.56
CA THR A 124 0.43 -2.54 -14.26
C THR A 124 1.39 -1.65 -13.47
N TYR A 125 2.60 -2.14 -13.24
CA TYR A 125 3.72 -1.39 -12.69
C TYR A 125 4.63 -0.96 -13.85
N ASP A 126 4.42 0.27 -14.34
CA ASP A 126 5.07 0.79 -15.55
C ASP A 126 6.53 1.16 -15.31
N ARG A 127 7.41 0.58 -16.13
CA ARG A 127 8.84 0.90 -16.22
C ARG A 127 9.28 1.10 -17.68
N SER A 128 8.42 1.61 -18.54
CA SER A 128 8.63 1.75 -19.98
C SER A 128 9.88 2.55 -20.34
N ARG A 129 10.26 3.52 -19.48
CA ARG A 129 11.49 4.32 -19.68
C ARG A 129 12.77 3.58 -19.25
N SER A 130 12.65 2.44 -18.59
CA SER A 130 13.81 1.68 -18.08
C SER A 130 14.37 0.75 -19.14
N LYS A 131 15.71 0.57 -19.12
CA LYS A 131 16.43 -0.33 -20.05
C LYS A 131 17.12 -1.49 -19.34
N LYS A 132 17.48 -1.32 -18.05
CA LYS A 132 18.34 -2.27 -17.31
C LYS A 132 17.79 -2.56 -15.91
N VAL A 133 16.47 -2.71 -15.79
CA VAL A 133 15.83 -3.12 -14.52
C VAL A 133 15.80 -4.63 -14.46
N GLU A 134 16.21 -5.21 -13.36
CA GLU A 134 16.21 -6.65 -13.11
C GLU A 134 14.80 -7.23 -13.26
N LEU A 135 14.68 -8.38 -13.96
CA LEU A 135 13.41 -9.07 -14.28
C LEU A 135 12.42 -8.24 -15.12
N LEU A 136 12.86 -7.13 -15.73
CA LEU A 136 12.01 -6.30 -16.58
C LEU A 136 11.37 -7.15 -17.68
N SER A 137 10.07 -7.09 -17.83
CA SER A 137 9.32 -7.92 -18.77
C SER A 137 8.38 -7.08 -19.64
N ARG A 138 7.92 -7.65 -20.76
CA ARG A 138 6.78 -7.11 -21.51
C ARG A 138 5.49 -7.53 -20.82
N VAL A 139 4.67 -6.57 -20.44
CA VAL A 139 3.41 -6.77 -19.74
C VAL A 139 2.28 -6.16 -20.55
N PHE A 140 1.18 -6.87 -20.71
CA PHE A 140 0.00 -6.33 -21.36
C PHE A 140 -0.81 -5.49 -20.38
N ASP A 141 -1.06 -4.24 -20.73
CA ASP A 141 -1.92 -3.33 -19.97
C ASP A 141 -3.35 -3.38 -20.52
N HIS A 142 -4.23 -4.00 -19.75
CA HIS A 142 -5.64 -4.16 -20.12
C HIS A 142 -6.41 -2.83 -20.22
N SER A 143 -5.95 -1.78 -19.52
CA SER A 143 -6.60 -0.47 -19.53
C SER A 143 -6.33 0.30 -20.83
N THR A 144 -5.14 0.17 -21.40
CA THR A 144 -4.72 0.84 -22.63
C THR A 144 -4.72 -0.06 -23.85
N GLY A 145 -4.90 -1.37 -23.67
CA GLY A 145 -4.83 -2.38 -24.74
C GLY A 145 -3.44 -2.53 -25.38
N ARG A 146 -2.35 -2.16 -24.68
CA ARG A 146 -0.99 -2.13 -25.23
C ARG A 146 0.00 -2.89 -24.37
N TYR A 147 1.07 -3.37 -25.00
CA TYR A 147 2.23 -3.90 -24.28
C TYR A 147 3.12 -2.77 -23.80
N LEU A 148 3.53 -2.82 -22.55
CA LEU A 148 4.52 -1.94 -21.95
C LEU A 148 5.63 -2.72 -21.28
N LYS A 149 6.72 -2.05 -20.90
CA LYS A 149 7.81 -2.61 -20.11
C LYS A 149 7.52 -2.40 -18.62
N GLY A 150 7.60 -3.44 -17.83
CA GLY A 150 7.32 -3.34 -16.41
C GLY A 150 7.06 -4.68 -15.77
N PHE A 151 6.14 -4.66 -14.80
CA PHE A 151 5.70 -5.82 -14.02
C PHE A 151 4.18 -5.82 -13.91
N ARG A 152 3.62 -6.99 -13.70
CA ARG A 152 2.25 -7.15 -13.24
C ARG A 152 2.27 -7.12 -11.72
N MET A 153 1.73 -6.09 -11.11
CA MET A 153 1.70 -5.93 -9.66
C MET A 153 0.44 -6.60 -9.10
N LEU A 154 0.59 -7.87 -8.71
CA LEU A 154 -0.44 -8.60 -7.98
C LEU A 154 -0.51 -8.07 -6.56
N THR A 155 -1.71 -7.77 -6.07
CA THR A 155 -1.90 -7.15 -4.74
C THR A 155 -3.03 -7.82 -4.00
N LEU A 156 -2.83 -8.02 -2.70
CA LEU A 156 -3.83 -8.41 -1.72
C LEU A 156 -4.13 -7.23 -0.80
N CYS A 157 -5.39 -6.84 -0.74
CA CYS A 157 -5.88 -5.85 0.22
C CYS A 157 -6.88 -6.46 1.19
N CYS A 158 -7.08 -5.80 2.33
CA CYS A 158 -8.16 -6.06 3.27
C CYS A 158 -9.08 -4.84 3.31
N SER A 159 -10.39 -5.03 3.21
CA SER A 159 -11.37 -3.95 3.32
C SER A 159 -12.49 -4.29 4.28
N ASP A 160 -12.91 -3.31 5.07
CA ASP A 160 -14.12 -3.32 5.89
C ASP A 160 -15.28 -2.54 5.23
N GLY A 161 -15.07 -2.07 3.98
CA GLY A 161 -16.02 -1.25 3.21
C GLY A 161 -15.91 0.26 3.48
N VAL A 162 -15.07 0.67 4.42
CA VAL A 162 -14.73 2.08 4.70
C VAL A 162 -13.24 2.33 4.45
N SER A 163 -12.40 1.41 4.90
CA SER A 163 -10.95 1.49 4.75
C SER A 163 -10.41 0.28 4.02
N CYS A 164 -9.55 0.51 3.04
CA CYS A 164 -8.83 -0.53 2.31
C CYS A 164 -7.35 -0.49 2.71
N LEU A 165 -6.81 -1.60 3.18
CA LEU A 165 -5.41 -1.71 3.61
C LEU A 165 -4.68 -2.70 2.72
N PRO A 166 -3.61 -2.33 2.02
CA PRO A 166 -2.78 -3.27 1.27
C PRO A 166 -1.97 -4.14 2.22
N LEU A 167 -2.13 -5.47 2.12
CA LEU A 167 -1.50 -6.45 2.99
C LEU A 167 -0.22 -7.04 2.42
N ASP A 168 -0.24 -7.38 1.14
CA ASP A 168 0.85 -8.07 0.45
C ASP A 168 0.81 -7.75 -1.05
N PHE A 169 1.95 -7.90 -1.72
CA PHE A 169 2.04 -7.74 -3.17
C PHE A 169 3.20 -8.52 -3.76
N GLY A 170 3.16 -8.73 -5.08
CA GLY A 170 4.27 -9.25 -5.86
C GLY A 170 4.40 -8.49 -7.17
N LEU A 171 5.62 -8.13 -7.55
CA LEU A 171 5.92 -7.60 -8.87
C LEU A 171 6.24 -8.78 -9.79
N LEU A 172 5.24 -9.24 -10.56
CA LEU A 172 5.37 -10.44 -11.37
C LEU A 172 6.02 -10.11 -12.72
N ALA A 173 7.05 -10.88 -13.04
CA ALA A 173 7.72 -10.90 -14.33
C ALA A 173 7.19 -12.07 -15.18
N SER A 174 7.54 -12.12 -16.46
CA SER A 174 7.20 -13.28 -17.28
C SER A 174 7.97 -14.53 -16.82
N ALA A 175 7.25 -15.65 -16.68
CA ALA A 175 7.88 -16.96 -16.49
C ALA A 175 8.71 -17.37 -17.72
N ASP A 176 8.29 -16.93 -18.91
CA ASP A 176 8.96 -17.13 -20.18
C ASP A 176 10.18 -16.20 -20.27
N ALA A 177 11.37 -16.80 -20.39
CA ALA A 177 12.63 -16.06 -20.49
C ALA A 177 12.69 -15.15 -21.73
N GLU A 178 12.12 -15.57 -22.87
CA GLU A 178 12.12 -14.79 -24.09
C GLU A 178 11.31 -13.48 -23.99
N LYS A 179 10.34 -13.44 -23.09
CA LYS A 179 9.52 -12.25 -22.79
C LYS A 179 10.15 -11.35 -21.74
N ARG A 180 11.20 -11.79 -21.06
CA ARG A 180 11.99 -10.95 -20.16
C ARG A 180 13.01 -10.15 -20.95
N LEU A 181 13.04 -8.86 -20.70
CA LEU A 181 13.99 -7.92 -21.31
C LEU A 181 15.32 -7.86 -20.54
N CYS A 182 15.28 -8.22 -19.27
CA CYS A 182 16.45 -8.31 -18.40
C CYS A 182 16.28 -9.50 -17.47
N GLU A 183 17.36 -10.27 -17.31
CA GLU A 183 17.37 -11.41 -16.40
C GLU A 183 17.57 -10.98 -14.92
N GLY A 184 17.24 -11.89 -14.01
CA GLY A 184 17.54 -11.75 -12.60
C GLY A 184 18.99 -12.06 -12.27
N VAL A 185 19.42 -11.73 -11.06
CA VAL A 185 20.74 -12.08 -10.52
C VAL A 185 20.88 -13.61 -10.51
N LYS A 186 21.94 -14.12 -11.14
CA LYS A 186 22.15 -15.57 -11.36
C LYS A 186 22.58 -16.33 -10.10
N SER A 187 23.32 -15.68 -9.19
CA SER A 187 23.83 -16.32 -7.97
C SER A 187 23.37 -15.54 -6.73
N MET A 188 22.66 -16.21 -5.85
CA MET A 188 22.14 -15.64 -4.61
C MET A 188 21.91 -16.74 -3.58
N ASP A 189 22.13 -16.45 -2.30
CA ASP A 189 21.81 -17.38 -1.20
C ASP A 189 20.29 -17.67 -1.19
N LYS A 190 19.95 -18.95 -1.32
CA LYS A 190 18.55 -19.43 -1.39
C LYS A 190 17.76 -19.17 -0.08
N ARG A 191 18.45 -18.90 1.02
CA ARG A 191 17.85 -18.62 2.33
C ARG A 191 17.42 -17.17 2.50
N CYS A 192 17.94 -16.24 1.68
CA CYS A 192 17.61 -14.82 1.82
C CYS A 192 16.24 -14.47 1.26
N CYS A 193 15.65 -13.38 1.77
CA CYS A 193 14.35 -12.87 1.29
C CYS A 193 14.39 -12.46 -0.19
N ALA A 194 15.53 -11.96 -0.66
CA ALA A 194 15.74 -11.55 -2.03
C ALA A 194 15.59 -12.70 -3.03
N TYR A 195 16.10 -13.90 -2.69
CA TYR A 195 15.93 -15.10 -3.51
C TYR A 195 14.45 -15.51 -3.61
N GLN A 196 13.75 -15.54 -2.47
CA GLN A 196 12.34 -15.93 -2.45
C GLN A 196 11.47 -14.97 -3.28
N ARG A 197 11.73 -13.67 -3.20
CA ARG A 197 11.02 -12.66 -4.02
C ARG A 197 11.20 -12.88 -5.52
N ARG A 198 12.41 -13.21 -5.96
CA ARG A 198 12.72 -13.48 -7.38
C ARG A 198 12.09 -14.77 -7.86
N LYS A 199 12.09 -15.82 -7.03
CA LYS A 199 11.40 -17.07 -7.31
C LYS A 199 9.90 -16.83 -7.52
N GLU A 200 9.26 -16.09 -6.61
CA GLU A 200 7.84 -15.76 -6.70
C GLU A 200 7.54 -14.82 -7.89
N ALA A 201 8.47 -13.94 -8.28
CA ALA A 201 8.28 -13.04 -9.42
C ALA A 201 8.01 -13.76 -10.73
N VAL A 202 8.53 -14.97 -10.91
CA VAL A 202 8.35 -15.78 -12.12
C VAL A 202 7.35 -16.93 -11.95
N GLN A 203 6.71 -17.04 -10.78
CA GLN A 203 5.65 -18.02 -10.55
C GLN A 203 4.31 -17.55 -11.13
N LYS A 204 3.36 -18.49 -11.26
CA LYS A 204 1.99 -18.16 -11.68
C LYS A 204 1.32 -17.22 -10.67
N ALA A 205 0.55 -16.27 -11.18
CA ALA A 205 -0.21 -15.36 -10.32
C ALA A 205 -1.17 -16.10 -9.37
N THR A 206 -1.73 -17.22 -9.82
CA THR A 206 -2.62 -18.08 -9.00
C THR A 206 -1.93 -18.66 -7.77
N ASP A 207 -0.69 -19.15 -7.92
CA ASP A 207 0.07 -19.73 -6.82
C ASP A 207 0.47 -18.64 -5.80
N ASN A 208 0.88 -17.48 -6.32
CA ASN A 208 1.16 -16.31 -5.50
C ASN A 208 -0.08 -15.81 -4.74
N THR A 209 -1.25 -15.78 -5.40
CA THR A 209 -2.52 -15.40 -4.76
C THR A 209 -2.82 -16.27 -3.54
N LEU A 210 -2.77 -17.59 -3.70
CA LEU A 210 -3.02 -18.51 -2.60
C LEU A 210 -2.00 -18.35 -1.46
N ALA A 211 -0.72 -18.15 -1.80
CA ALA A 211 0.33 -17.90 -0.82
C ALA A 211 0.12 -16.58 -0.04
N MET A 212 -0.31 -15.51 -0.72
CA MET A 212 -0.62 -14.21 -0.09
C MET A 212 -1.80 -14.33 0.88
N VAL A 213 -2.89 -14.99 0.47
CA VAL A 213 -4.06 -15.21 1.34
C VAL A 213 -3.67 -16.00 2.59
N LYS A 214 -2.91 -17.09 2.43
CA LYS A 214 -2.42 -17.88 3.58
C LYS A 214 -1.55 -17.05 4.52
N ARG A 215 -0.65 -16.22 4.00
CA ARG A 215 0.18 -15.32 4.83
C ARG A 215 -0.66 -14.32 5.62
N ALA A 216 -1.68 -13.73 4.99
CA ALA A 216 -2.56 -12.78 5.65
C ALA A 216 -3.37 -13.43 6.79
N LEU A 217 -3.96 -14.60 6.54
CA LEU A 217 -4.71 -15.34 7.55
C LEU A 217 -3.81 -15.80 8.71
N ASN A 218 -2.61 -16.32 8.41
CA ASN A 218 -1.62 -16.72 9.41
C ASN A 218 -1.09 -15.53 10.24
N ALA A 219 -1.10 -14.32 9.69
CA ALA A 219 -0.75 -13.10 10.41
C ALA A 219 -1.89 -12.56 11.29
N GLY A 220 -3.06 -13.20 11.29
CA GLY A 220 -4.19 -12.85 12.14
C GLY A 220 -5.25 -11.95 11.49
N VAL A 221 -5.19 -11.74 10.18
CA VAL A 221 -6.29 -11.05 9.47
C VAL A 221 -7.53 -11.93 9.46
N LYS A 222 -8.60 -11.48 10.11
CA LYS A 222 -9.87 -12.20 10.19
C LYS A 222 -10.80 -11.70 9.09
N ALA A 223 -10.75 -12.31 7.92
CA ALA A 223 -11.67 -12.03 6.83
C ALA A 223 -12.63 -13.19 6.62
N ARG A 224 -13.88 -12.88 6.25
CA ARG A 224 -14.92 -13.89 5.95
C ARG A 224 -14.87 -14.29 4.47
N TYR A 225 -14.63 -13.35 3.57
CA TYR A 225 -14.65 -13.57 2.13
C TYR A 225 -13.37 -13.12 1.46
N VAL A 226 -13.02 -13.77 0.33
CA VAL A 226 -12.08 -13.23 -0.65
C VAL A 226 -12.83 -12.83 -1.91
N LEU A 227 -12.59 -11.60 -2.36
CA LEU A 227 -13.21 -11.03 -3.57
C LEU A 227 -12.22 -11.05 -4.72
N MET A 228 -12.67 -11.49 -5.87
CA MET A 228 -11.85 -11.59 -7.08
C MET A 228 -12.59 -11.14 -8.32
N ASP A 229 -11.84 -10.63 -9.29
CA ASP A 229 -12.36 -10.38 -10.63
C ASP A 229 -12.50 -11.66 -11.46
N SER A 230 -12.99 -11.52 -12.69
CA SER A 230 -13.20 -12.67 -13.57
C SER A 230 -11.94 -13.36 -14.08
N TRP A 231 -10.79 -12.74 -13.90
CA TRP A 231 -9.49 -13.32 -14.25
C TRP A 231 -9.04 -14.36 -13.21
N PHE A 232 -9.27 -14.05 -11.93
CA PHE A 232 -8.88 -14.92 -10.83
C PHE A 232 -9.97 -15.95 -10.45
N THR A 233 -11.24 -15.70 -10.79
CA THR A 233 -12.37 -16.58 -10.43
C THR A 233 -12.45 -17.81 -11.36
N MET A 234 -11.38 -18.61 -11.35
CA MET A 234 -11.34 -19.89 -12.05
C MET A 234 -11.70 -21.02 -11.08
N PRO A 235 -12.41 -22.10 -11.51
CA PRO A 235 -12.88 -23.17 -10.62
C PRO A 235 -11.79 -23.69 -9.68
N ALA A 236 -10.62 -24.05 -10.18
CA ALA A 236 -9.51 -24.55 -9.38
C ALA A 236 -9.03 -23.54 -8.30
N MET A 237 -9.08 -22.22 -8.59
CA MET A 237 -8.74 -21.19 -7.61
C MET A 237 -9.83 -21.06 -6.55
N VAL A 238 -11.10 -21.07 -6.97
CA VAL A 238 -12.24 -21.04 -6.05
C VAL A 238 -12.16 -22.18 -5.04
N SER A 239 -11.97 -23.41 -5.53
CA SER A 239 -11.86 -24.59 -4.67
C SER A 239 -10.62 -24.56 -3.76
N ALA A 240 -9.51 -24.03 -4.24
CA ALA A 240 -8.30 -23.90 -3.42
C ALA A 240 -8.47 -22.87 -2.29
N LEU A 241 -9.14 -21.74 -2.56
CA LEU A 241 -9.39 -20.68 -1.59
C LEU A 241 -10.50 -21.04 -0.61
N LYS A 242 -11.57 -21.75 -1.05
CA LYS A 242 -12.66 -22.21 -0.15
C LYS A 242 -12.17 -23.04 1.03
N LYS A 243 -11.03 -23.70 0.90
CA LYS A 243 -10.39 -24.43 2.03
C LYS A 243 -9.95 -23.51 3.18
N HIS A 244 -9.93 -22.19 2.96
CA HIS A 244 -9.45 -21.21 3.92
C HIS A 244 -10.51 -20.18 4.31
N LEU A 245 -11.32 -19.71 3.35
CA LEU A 245 -12.40 -18.74 3.54
C LEU A 245 -13.36 -18.79 2.35
N ASP A 246 -14.52 -18.18 2.50
CA ASP A 246 -15.49 -18.10 1.42
C ASP A 246 -15.01 -17.20 0.27
N VAL A 247 -15.47 -17.53 -0.94
CA VAL A 247 -15.09 -16.84 -2.17
C VAL A 247 -16.33 -16.19 -2.76
N ILE A 248 -16.21 -14.90 -3.12
CA ILE A 248 -17.17 -14.20 -3.97
C ILE A 248 -16.40 -13.63 -5.17
N GLY A 249 -16.75 -14.03 -6.37
CA GLY A 249 -16.03 -13.61 -7.56
C GLY A 249 -16.90 -13.43 -8.79
N MET A 250 -16.49 -12.54 -9.68
CA MET A 250 -17.15 -12.41 -10.99
C MET A 250 -16.70 -13.54 -11.91
N VAL A 251 -17.62 -14.15 -12.63
CA VAL A 251 -17.33 -15.32 -13.48
C VAL A 251 -17.30 -14.93 -14.96
N ARG A 252 -16.35 -15.49 -15.71
CA ARG A 252 -16.25 -15.31 -17.16
C ARG A 252 -17.34 -16.07 -17.93
N LYS A 253 -17.90 -15.43 -18.93
CA LYS A 253 -18.81 -16.06 -19.89
C LYS A 253 -18.03 -16.84 -20.95
N THR A 254 -17.35 -17.90 -20.56
CA THR A 254 -16.59 -18.75 -21.48
C THR A 254 -17.27 -20.12 -21.65
N PRO A 255 -17.29 -20.72 -22.88
CA PRO A 255 -17.84 -22.05 -23.08
C PRO A 255 -16.97 -23.15 -22.43
N ASN A 256 -15.73 -22.85 -22.14
CA ASN A 256 -14.75 -23.84 -21.64
C ASN A 256 -14.93 -24.16 -20.13
N VAL A 257 -15.59 -23.28 -19.36
CA VAL A 257 -15.90 -23.53 -17.94
C VAL A 257 -17.32 -24.08 -17.86
N LYS A 258 -17.44 -25.31 -17.31
CA LYS A 258 -18.69 -26.01 -17.14
C LYS A 258 -19.04 -26.12 -15.65
N TYR A 259 -20.33 -26.10 -15.37
CA TYR A 259 -20.95 -26.26 -14.05
C TYR A 259 -21.97 -27.38 -14.12
N GLY A 260 -22.07 -28.17 -13.08
CA GLY A 260 -23.16 -29.14 -12.88
C GLY A 260 -24.45 -28.38 -12.55
N PHE A 261 -25.48 -28.56 -13.36
CA PHE A 261 -26.78 -27.96 -13.14
C PHE A 261 -27.87 -28.87 -13.68
N GLU A 262 -28.86 -29.24 -12.87
CA GLU A 262 -29.95 -30.17 -13.22
C GLU A 262 -29.47 -31.49 -13.85
N GLY A 263 -28.38 -32.05 -13.33
CA GLY A 263 -27.78 -33.30 -13.83
C GLY A 263 -26.96 -33.15 -15.10
N GLU A 264 -26.89 -31.97 -15.70
CA GLU A 264 -26.14 -31.69 -16.92
C GLU A 264 -24.87 -30.86 -16.64
N SER A 265 -23.87 -30.99 -17.53
CA SER A 265 -22.64 -30.17 -17.47
C SER A 265 -22.76 -29.01 -18.46
N LEU A 266 -23.17 -27.84 -17.99
CA LEU A 266 -23.52 -26.66 -18.79
C LEU A 266 -22.54 -25.51 -18.62
N CYS A 267 -22.37 -24.72 -19.66
CA CYS A 267 -21.67 -23.44 -19.53
C CYS A 267 -22.58 -22.37 -18.93
N LEU A 268 -22.01 -21.29 -18.42
CA LEU A 268 -22.74 -20.21 -17.77
C LEU A 268 -23.87 -19.60 -18.64
N LYS A 269 -23.64 -19.50 -19.97
CA LYS A 269 -24.66 -18.98 -20.90
C LYS A 269 -25.84 -19.93 -21.06
N ASP A 270 -25.60 -21.23 -21.07
CA ASP A 270 -26.65 -22.22 -21.23
C ASP A 270 -27.47 -22.37 -19.94
N ILE A 271 -26.84 -22.31 -18.78
CA ILE A 271 -27.54 -22.21 -17.49
C ILE A 271 -28.47 -20.98 -17.52
N TYR A 272 -27.93 -19.80 -17.85
CA TYR A 272 -28.73 -18.57 -17.89
C TYR A 272 -29.92 -18.66 -18.84
N LYS A 273 -29.81 -19.35 -19.98
CA LYS A 273 -30.94 -19.56 -20.90
C LYS A 273 -32.07 -20.37 -20.27
N LYS A 274 -31.78 -21.40 -19.50
CA LYS A 274 -32.74 -22.26 -18.82
C LYS A 274 -33.49 -21.56 -17.68
N LEU A 275 -32.88 -20.57 -17.04
CA LEU A 275 -33.46 -19.90 -15.88
C LEU A 275 -34.59 -18.96 -16.22
N LYS A 276 -35.64 -18.93 -15.37
CA LYS A 276 -36.68 -17.91 -15.36
C LYS A 276 -36.11 -16.61 -14.81
N LYS A 277 -36.18 -15.52 -15.60
CA LYS A 277 -35.61 -14.22 -15.21
C LYS A 277 -36.62 -13.39 -14.45
N ARG A 278 -36.16 -12.65 -13.43
CA ARG A 278 -36.97 -11.65 -12.74
C ARG A 278 -37.37 -10.55 -13.75
N PRO A 279 -38.66 -10.16 -13.84
CA PRO A 279 -39.12 -9.19 -14.84
C PRO A 279 -38.71 -7.75 -14.52
N GLY A 280 -38.93 -6.87 -15.47
CA GLY A 280 -38.79 -5.43 -15.30
C GLY A 280 -37.36 -4.95 -15.18
N ARG A 281 -37.12 -4.00 -14.27
CA ARG A 281 -35.81 -3.33 -14.03
C ARG A 281 -35.02 -3.96 -12.89
N ALA A 282 -35.28 -5.20 -12.49
CA ALA A 282 -34.60 -5.88 -11.42
C ALA A 282 -33.07 -5.87 -11.61
N LYS A 283 -32.33 -5.58 -10.55
CA LYS A 283 -30.85 -5.60 -10.54
C LYS A 283 -30.35 -7.03 -10.65
N ILE A 284 -30.95 -7.95 -9.89
CA ILE A 284 -30.68 -9.38 -9.92
C ILE A 284 -31.68 -10.03 -10.86
N LEU A 285 -31.19 -10.73 -11.87
CA LEU A 285 -31.98 -11.35 -12.91
C LEU A 285 -32.42 -12.77 -12.55
N ALA A 286 -31.55 -13.52 -11.96
CA ALA A 286 -31.78 -14.88 -11.50
C ALA A 286 -30.68 -15.29 -10.53
N SER A 287 -30.95 -16.31 -9.72
CA SER A 287 -29.97 -16.98 -8.88
C SER A 287 -30.19 -18.48 -8.92
N VAL A 288 -29.12 -19.26 -8.82
CA VAL A 288 -29.17 -20.72 -8.87
C VAL A 288 -27.97 -21.32 -8.18
N GLN A 289 -28.17 -22.50 -7.57
CA GLN A 289 -27.08 -23.34 -7.12
C GLN A 289 -26.57 -24.20 -8.28
N ALA A 290 -25.26 -24.38 -8.34
CA ALA A 290 -24.57 -25.17 -9.34
C ALA A 290 -23.34 -25.81 -8.72
N THR A 291 -22.79 -26.85 -9.32
CA THR A 291 -21.63 -27.58 -8.78
C THR A 291 -20.44 -27.39 -9.69
N LEU A 292 -19.26 -27.07 -9.13
CA LEU A 292 -17.99 -27.06 -9.86
C LEU A 292 -17.56 -28.49 -10.21
N LYS A 293 -16.63 -28.61 -11.17
CA LYS A 293 -16.15 -29.92 -11.68
C LYS A 293 -15.63 -30.87 -10.57
N ASP A 294 -15.10 -30.30 -9.48
CA ASP A 294 -14.55 -31.05 -8.35
C ASP A 294 -15.57 -31.34 -7.24
N GLY A 295 -16.84 -31.08 -7.50
CA GLY A 295 -17.94 -31.37 -6.56
C GLY A 295 -18.25 -30.25 -5.57
N LEU A 296 -17.61 -29.09 -5.66
CA LEU A 296 -17.91 -27.95 -4.79
C LEU A 296 -19.18 -27.25 -5.26
N ASP A 297 -20.17 -27.17 -4.38
CA ASP A 297 -21.40 -26.40 -4.63
C ASP A 297 -21.15 -24.91 -4.51
N VAL A 298 -21.76 -24.15 -5.42
CA VAL A 298 -21.66 -22.69 -5.52
C VAL A 298 -23.00 -22.08 -5.88
N LYS A 299 -23.23 -20.88 -5.41
CA LYS A 299 -24.36 -20.04 -5.83
C LYS A 299 -23.92 -19.15 -6.99
N LEU A 300 -24.66 -19.11 -8.06
CA LEU A 300 -24.47 -18.24 -9.21
C LEU A 300 -25.57 -17.17 -9.21
N VAL A 301 -25.19 -15.90 -9.04
CA VAL A 301 -26.11 -14.76 -9.04
C VAL A 301 -25.94 -13.96 -10.33
N PHE A 302 -26.96 -13.92 -11.16
CA PHE A 302 -26.96 -13.21 -12.44
C PHE A 302 -27.45 -11.78 -12.24
N VAL A 303 -26.58 -10.81 -12.51
CA VAL A 303 -26.81 -9.37 -12.27
C VAL A 303 -26.87 -8.62 -13.59
N ARG A 304 -27.78 -7.67 -13.71
CA ARG A 304 -27.93 -6.82 -14.90
C ARG A 304 -26.74 -5.88 -15.09
N ASP A 305 -26.06 -5.99 -16.23
CA ASP A 305 -25.07 -4.99 -16.66
C ASP A 305 -25.78 -3.83 -17.38
N ARG A 306 -26.00 -2.75 -16.65
CA ARG A 306 -26.70 -1.57 -17.19
C ARG A 306 -25.91 -0.85 -18.28
N ARG A 307 -24.57 -1.00 -18.31
CA ARG A 307 -23.71 -0.32 -19.29
C ARG A 307 -23.77 -0.97 -20.67
N LYS A 308 -23.87 -2.29 -20.71
CA LYS A 308 -23.79 -3.09 -21.95
C LYS A 308 -25.09 -3.71 -22.38
N LYS A 309 -26.22 -3.45 -21.71
CA LYS A 309 -27.50 -4.15 -21.91
C LYS A 309 -27.37 -5.68 -21.87
N ASP A 310 -26.51 -6.17 -21.00
CA ASP A 310 -26.09 -7.56 -20.85
C ASP A 310 -26.22 -7.95 -19.38
N TRP A 311 -25.66 -9.07 -18.98
CA TRP A 311 -25.62 -9.55 -17.62
C TRP A 311 -24.19 -9.91 -17.19
N LEU A 312 -23.95 -9.90 -15.91
CA LEU A 312 -22.76 -10.42 -15.25
C LEU A 312 -23.18 -11.57 -14.35
N ALA A 313 -22.28 -12.50 -14.03
CA ALA A 313 -22.55 -13.50 -13.02
C ALA A 313 -21.51 -13.38 -11.90
N LEU A 314 -22.00 -13.41 -10.68
CA LEU A 314 -21.20 -13.56 -9.46
C LEU A 314 -21.34 -15.00 -8.97
N LEU A 315 -20.25 -15.56 -8.50
CA LEU A 315 -20.18 -16.85 -7.85
C LEU A 315 -19.94 -16.61 -6.37
N SER A 316 -20.70 -17.29 -5.51
CA SER A 316 -20.43 -17.38 -4.07
C SER A 316 -20.27 -18.84 -3.66
N THR A 317 -19.32 -19.12 -2.78
CA THR A 317 -19.18 -20.42 -2.11
C THR A 317 -19.97 -20.47 -0.80
N ASP A 318 -20.46 -19.36 -0.31
CA ASP A 318 -21.44 -19.26 0.78
C ASP A 318 -22.84 -19.37 0.16
N LEU A 319 -23.48 -20.52 0.34
CA LEU A 319 -24.77 -20.83 -0.25
C LEU A 319 -25.93 -20.17 0.48
N GLU A 320 -25.77 -19.89 1.77
CA GLU A 320 -26.78 -19.27 2.63
C GLU A 320 -26.87 -17.76 2.47
N LEU A 321 -25.84 -17.15 1.87
CA LEU A 321 -25.80 -15.70 1.68
C LEU A 321 -26.89 -15.26 0.71
N GLU A 322 -27.71 -14.28 1.09
CA GLU A 322 -28.76 -13.71 0.22
C GLU A 322 -28.17 -13.10 -1.06
N ASP A 323 -28.93 -13.16 -2.15
CA ASP A 323 -28.47 -12.68 -3.47
C ASP A 323 -28.04 -11.19 -3.45
N GLU A 324 -28.78 -10.36 -2.75
CA GLU A 324 -28.51 -8.93 -2.56
C GLU A 324 -27.20 -8.71 -1.79
N GLU A 325 -26.94 -9.54 -0.79
CA GLU A 325 -25.73 -9.50 0.00
C GLU A 325 -24.49 -9.94 -0.80
N VAL A 326 -24.62 -10.97 -1.65
CA VAL A 326 -23.56 -11.34 -2.59
C VAL A 326 -23.13 -10.14 -3.44
N VAL A 327 -24.12 -9.40 -3.97
CA VAL A 327 -23.87 -8.21 -4.80
C VAL A 327 -23.28 -7.06 -3.97
N ARG A 328 -23.79 -6.83 -2.75
CA ARG A 328 -23.30 -5.78 -1.83
C ARG A 328 -21.85 -6.02 -1.44
N ILE A 329 -21.54 -7.22 -0.97
CA ILE A 329 -20.20 -7.59 -0.53
C ILE A 329 -19.21 -7.54 -1.70
N TYR A 330 -19.60 -8.06 -2.87
CA TYR A 330 -18.77 -7.98 -4.07
C TYR A 330 -18.46 -6.54 -4.48
N GLY A 331 -19.33 -5.60 -4.19
CA GLY A 331 -19.13 -4.16 -4.42
C GLY A 331 -17.88 -3.61 -3.74
N LYS A 332 -17.48 -4.15 -2.58
CA LYS A 332 -16.24 -3.77 -1.87
C LYS A 332 -14.97 -4.04 -2.69
N ARG A 333 -15.03 -4.90 -3.72
CA ARG A 333 -13.91 -5.14 -4.63
C ARG A 333 -13.39 -3.84 -5.28
N TRP A 334 -14.26 -2.85 -5.46
CA TRP A 334 -13.86 -1.57 -6.03
C TRP A 334 -12.83 -0.81 -5.22
N ASP A 335 -12.70 -1.09 -3.93
CA ASP A 335 -11.77 -0.39 -3.03
C ASP A 335 -10.30 -0.58 -3.44
N ILE A 336 -9.94 -1.74 -4.02
CA ILE A 336 -8.57 -1.96 -4.52
C ILE A 336 -8.27 -1.13 -5.78
N GLU A 337 -9.28 -0.85 -6.62
CA GLU A 337 -9.11 0.02 -7.79
C GLU A 337 -8.88 1.47 -7.36
N VAL A 338 -9.59 1.93 -6.32
CA VAL A 338 -9.36 3.24 -5.68
C VAL A 338 -7.96 3.29 -5.10
N PHE A 339 -7.53 2.25 -4.38
CA PHE A 339 -6.17 2.13 -3.86
C PHE A 339 -5.12 2.27 -4.98
N PHE A 340 -5.23 1.52 -6.09
CA PHE A 340 -4.30 1.63 -7.22
C PHE A 340 -4.26 3.02 -7.81
N LYS A 341 -5.42 3.65 -7.97
CA LYS A 341 -5.53 5.02 -8.48
C LYS A 341 -4.77 5.99 -7.57
N MET A 342 -5.03 5.95 -6.26
CA MET A 342 -4.39 6.84 -5.28
C MET A 342 -2.87 6.62 -5.21
N ALA A 343 -2.41 5.36 -5.18
CA ALA A 343 -1.00 5.01 -5.17
C ALA A 343 -0.24 5.55 -6.40
N LYS A 344 -0.86 5.48 -7.58
CA LYS A 344 -0.27 5.97 -8.84
C LYS A 344 -0.33 7.48 -9.00
N GLN A 345 -1.41 8.13 -8.59
CA GLN A 345 -1.63 9.56 -8.78
C GLN A 345 -0.87 10.39 -7.74
N HIS A 346 -1.02 10.07 -6.45
CA HIS A 346 -0.54 10.89 -5.35
C HIS A 346 0.75 10.35 -4.72
N LEU A 347 0.85 9.05 -4.49
CA LEU A 347 1.93 8.46 -3.69
C LEU A 347 3.16 8.05 -4.51
N ARG A 348 3.19 8.43 -5.79
CA ARG A 348 4.32 8.26 -6.73
C ARG A 348 4.75 6.80 -6.98
N LEU A 349 3.81 5.87 -6.97
CA LEU A 349 4.07 4.48 -7.32
C LEU A 349 4.75 4.36 -8.69
N ALA A 350 5.86 3.63 -8.75
CA ALA A 350 6.71 3.42 -9.94
C ALA A 350 7.38 4.68 -10.53
N LYS A 351 7.24 5.88 -9.92
CA LYS A 351 7.71 7.14 -10.50
C LYS A 351 8.81 7.84 -9.70
N GLU A 352 8.96 7.54 -8.41
CA GLU A 352 9.79 8.31 -7.49
C GLU A 352 11.29 7.96 -7.59
N ILE A 353 11.61 6.67 -7.76
CA ILE A 353 12.98 6.17 -7.66
C ILE A 353 13.46 5.54 -8.97
N GLN A 354 14.72 5.86 -9.33
CA GLN A 354 15.43 5.23 -10.44
C GLN A 354 16.35 4.13 -9.93
N ILE A 355 15.78 3.00 -9.54
CA ILE A 355 16.50 1.84 -9.05
C ILE A 355 16.41 0.69 -10.05
N ARG A 356 17.51 -0.07 -10.20
CA ARG A 356 17.60 -1.19 -11.15
C ARG A 356 17.40 -2.54 -10.48
N ASP A 357 17.74 -2.63 -9.21
CA ASP A 357 17.61 -3.84 -8.39
C ASP A 357 16.14 -4.16 -8.10
N TYR A 358 15.78 -5.43 -8.22
CA TYR A 358 14.43 -5.88 -7.92
C TYR A 358 14.06 -5.66 -6.44
N ASP A 359 15.03 -5.83 -5.51
CA ASP A 359 14.82 -5.60 -4.09
C ASP A 359 14.47 -4.15 -3.79
N GLY A 360 15.15 -3.21 -4.45
CA GLY A 360 14.84 -1.80 -4.31
C GLY A 360 13.47 -1.41 -4.86
N LEU A 361 12.97 -2.10 -5.90
CA LEU A 361 11.60 -1.91 -6.38
C LEU A 361 10.58 -2.40 -5.35
N ILE A 362 10.84 -3.55 -4.73
CA ILE A 362 9.98 -4.10 -3.66
C ILE A 362 9.98 -3.15 -2.45
N ALA A 363 11.15 -2.65 -2.03
CA ALA A 363 11.27 -1.68 -0.94
C ALA A 363 10.45 -0.41 -1.21
N HIS A 364 10.65 0.20 -2.37
CA HIS A 364 9.92 1.41 -2.76
C HIS A 364 8.41 1.17 -2.82
N THR A 365 7.95 0.07 -3.41
CA THR A 365 6.52 -0.27 -3.45
C THR A 365 5.94 -0.44 -2.05
N SER A 366 6.69 -1.08 -1.13
CA SER A 366 6.29 -1.21 0.28
C SER A 366 6.15 0.14 0.98
N ILE A 367 7.07 1.09 0.69
CA ILE A 367 7.01 2.45 1.24
C ILE A 367 5.80 3.21 0.69
N VAL A 368 5.49 3.08 -0.61
CA VAL A 368 4.28 3.67 -1.19
C VAL A 368 3.01 3.11 -0.54
N PHE A 369 2.96 1.81 -0.30
CA PHE A 369 1.83 1.17 0.38
C PHE A 369 1.72 1.63 1.84
N LEU A 370 2.86 1.82 2.51
CA LEU A 370 2.88 2.40 3.87
C LEU A 370 2.34 3.84 3.89
N ARG A 371 2.68 4.66 2.90
CA ARG A 371 2.11 6.01 2.73
C ARG A 371 0.59 5.98 2.58
N TYR A 372 0.10 5.02 1.80
CA TYR A 372 -1.35 4.83 1.66
C TYR A 372 -2.00 4.47 2.99
N MET A 373 -1.41 3.55 3.75
CA MET A 373 -1.89 3.18 5.09
C MET A 373 -1.90 4.39 6.06
N PHE A 374 -0.89 5.23 6.00
CA PHE A 374 -0.81 6.47 6.79
C PHE A 374 -1.98 7.41 6.48
N VAL A 375 -2.25 7.69 5.19
CA VAL A 375 -3.38 8.55 4.81
C VAL A 375 -4.71 7.91 5.19
N ALA A 376 -4.87 6.59 5.00
CA ALA A 376 -6.06 5.86 5.40
C ALA A 376 -6.27 5.88 6.93
N TYR A 377 -5.18 5.79 7.71
CA TYR A 377 -5.21 5.93 9.17
C TYR A 377 -5.70 7.32 9.58
N ARG A 378 -5.13 8.39 9.02
CA ARG A 378 -5.57 9.76 9.29
C ARG A 378 -7.04 9.96 8.96
N CYS A 379 -7.47 9.52 7.79
CA CYS A 379 -8.87 9.58 7.36
C CYS A 379 -9.80 8.94 8.40
N ARG A 380 -9.43 7.77 8.93
CA ARG A 380 -10.25 7.03 9.90
C ARG A 380 -10.27 7.67 11.29
N MET A 381 -9.12 8.17 11.77
CA MET A 381 -8.98 8.73 13.12
C MET A 381 -9.59 10.12 13.25
N GLU A 382 -9.51 10.93 12.20
CA GLU A 382 -10.02 12.31 12.22
C GLU A 382 -11.52 12.37 11.85
N THR A 383 -12.19 11.24 11.57
CA THR A 383 -13.56 11.19 10.99
C THR A 383 -13.70 12.16 9.82
N ASP A 384 -12.67 12.26 9.01
CA ASP A 384 -12.48 13.29 8.02
C ASP A 384 -13.33 13.00 6.77
N GLN A 385 -14.18 13.92 6.40
CA GLN A 385 -15.04 13.81 5.21
C GLN A 385 -14.33 14.23 3.91
N ARG A 386 -13.10 14.72 3.99
CA ARG A 386 -12.31 15.06 2.81
C ARG A 386 -12.04 13.82 1.95
N THR A 387 -11.86 14.03 0.66
CA THR A 387 -11.41 12.96 -0.23
C THR A 387 -9.97 12.55 0.10
N PHE A 388 -9.57 11.34 -0.29
CA PHE A 388 -8.18 10.90 -0.12
C PHE A 388 -7.18 11.89 -0.74
N GLY A 389 -7.51 12.50 -1.87
CA GLY A 389 -6.68 13.51 -2.52
C GLY A 389 -6.52 14.77 -1.67
N ASP A 390 -7.61 15.29 -1.12
CA ASP A 390 -7.58 16.48 -0.27
C ASP A 390 -6.79 16.21 1.01
N LEU A 391 -6.95 15.04 1.60
CA LEU A 391 -6.20 14.64 2.78
C LEU A 391 -4.69 14.47 2.48
N PHE A 392 -4.35 13.93 1.31
CA PHE A 392 -2.97 13.88 0.85
C PHE A 392 -2.35 15.28 0.73
N TYR A 393 -3.08 16.24 0.13
CA TYR A 393 -2.61 17.63 0.04
C TYR A 393 -2.49 18.31 1.41
N ALA A 394 -3.38 18.02 2.35
CA ALA A 394 -3.24 18.49 3.73
C ALA A 394 -1.96 17.96 4.40
N CYS A 395 -1.62 16.69 4.20
CA CYS A 395 -0.34 16.14 4.65
C CYS A 395 0.87 16.82 3.97
N CYS A 396 0.76 17.16 2.69
CA CYS A 396 1.82 17.91 2.00
C CYS A 396 2.01 19.31 2.60
N GLN A 397 0.92 20.01 2.91
CA GLN A 397 0.99 21.34 3.54
C GLN A 397 1.60 21.25 4.94
N GLU A 398 1.16 20.33 5.78
CA GLU A 398 1.73 20.09 7.10
C GLU A 398 3.26 19.88 7.05
N MET A 399 3.72 19.03 6.11
CA MET A 399 5.15 18.78 5.94
C MET A 399 5.93 20.03 5.44
N ALA A 400 5.33 20.83 4.57
CA ALA A 400 5.94 22.07 4.10
C ALA A 400 6.09 23.09 5.25
N ASP A 401 5.06 23.20 6.10
CA ASP A 401 5.04 24.09 7.25
C ASP A 401 6.08 23.68 8.31
N ILE A 402 6.19 22.37 8.60
CA ILE A 402 7.24 21.83 9.49
C ILE A 402 8.63 22.16 8.96
N ASN A 403 8.91 21.86 7.70
CA ASN A 403 10.20 22.15 7.10
C ASN A 403 10.54 23.64 7.11
N PHE A 404 9.56 24.50 6.88
CA PHE A 404 9.75 25.95 6.96
C PHE A 404 10.20 26.39 8.35
N VAL A 405 9.51 25.93 9.39
CA VAL A 405 9.85 26.30 10.78
C VAL A 405 11.21 25.72 11.21
N GLU A 406 11.51 24.48 10.82
CA GLU A 406 12.83 23.89 11.09
C GLU A 406 13.97 24.61 10.38
N ALA A 407 13.77 25.02 9.12
CA ALA A 407 14.74 25.81 8.38
C ALA A 407 14.95 27.20 9.01
N LEU A 408 13.86 27.85 9.41
CA LEU A 408 13.91 29.13 10.09
C LEU A 408 14.66 29.03 11.42
N ALA A 409 14.42 27.99 12.21
CA ALA A 409 15.14 27.75 13.46
C ALA A 409 16.65 27.60 13.24
N ARG A 410 17.06 26.88 12.20
CA ARG A 410 18.49 26.72 11.83
C ARG A 410 19.12 28.05 11.43
N ILE A 411 18.43 28.88 10.62
CA ILE A 411 18.92 30.19 10.20
C ILE A 411 19.09 31.09 11.41
N LEU A 412 18.11 31.12 12.33
CA LEU A 412 18.18 31.89 13.57
C LEU A 412 19.34 31.45 14.46
N ALA A 413 19.55 30.14 14.63
CA ALA A 413 20.67 29.61 15.42
C ALA A 413 22.03 30.04 14.83
N LEU A 414 22.19 29.95 13.50
CA LEU A 414 23.41 30.44 12.82
C LEU A 414 23.59 31.94 12.99
N THR A 415 22.51 32.74 12.92
CA THR A 415 22.55 34.19 13.08
C THR A 415 22.97 34.56 14.50
N VAL A 416 22.43 33.85 15.52
CA VAL A 416 22.81 34.02 16.93
C VAL A 416 24.29 33.67 17.16
N ASP A 417 24.76 32.56 16.61
CA ASP A 417 26.17 32.14 16.73
C ASP A 417 27.12 33.17 16.10
N HIS A 418 26.77 33.68 14.93
CA HIS A 418 27.53 34.76 14.28
C HIS A 418 27.53 36.08 15.08
N ALA A 419 26.33 36.51 15.55
CA ALA A 419 26.21 37.73 16.35
C ALA A 419 27.00 37.65 17.65
N ALA A 420 27.01 36.48 18.31
CA ALA A 420 27.80 36.24 19.51
C ALA A 420 29.31 36.33 19.25
N LYS A 421 29.78 35.76 18.11
CA LYS A 421 31.20 35.82 17.71
C LYS A 421 31.71 37.24 17.41
N PHE A 422 30.85 38.12 16.91
CA PHE A 422 31.19 39.52 16.59
C PHE A 422 30.85 40.50 17.72
N GLY A 423 30.32 40.01 18.86
CA GLY A 423 30.02 40.85 20.02
C GLY A 423 28.91 41.91 19.84
N THR A 424 28.12 41.80 18.78
CA THR A 424 27.11 42.80 18.41
C THR A 424 25.83 42.71 19.25
N ILE A 425 25.50 41.55 19.79
CA ILE A 425 24.29 41.31 20.61
C ILE A 425 24.65 40.38 21.76
N GLY A 426 24.17 40.65 22.99
CA GLY A 426 24.32 39.72 24.12
C GLY A 426 23.63 38.37 23.84
N THR A 427 24.29 37.28 24.17
CA THR A 427 23.79 35.90 23.89
C THR A 427 22.39 35.65 24.45
N ALA A 428 22.07 36.17 25.63
CA ALA A 428 20.75 36.05 26.25
C ALA A 428 19.66 36.78 25.46
N THR A 429 19.92 37.98 24.97
CA THR A 429 18.98 38.77 24.16
C THR A 429 18.73 38.12 22.82
N ALA A 430 19.77 37.59 22.18
CA ALA A 430 19.68 36.90 20.90
C ALA A 430 18.88 35.57 21.04
N ALA A 431 19.07 34.82 22.11
CA ALA A 431 18.29 33.61 22.42
C ALA A 431 16.81 33.92 22.61
N THR A 432 16.48 34.96 23.39
CA THR A 432 15.08 35.38 23.63
C THR A 432 14.41 35.81 22.32
N LEU A 433 15.11 36.55 21.45
CA LEU A 433 14.59 36.97 20.15
C LEU A 433 14.31 35.76 19.25
N SER A 434 15.23 34.80 19.17
CA SER A 434 15.07 33.55 18.41
C SER A 434 13.86 32.75 18.89
N ASP A 435 13.69 32.57 20.18
CA ASP A 435 12.56 31.88 20.76
C ASP A 435 11.23 32.54 20.41
N ASN A 436 11.16 33.87 20.48
CA ASN A 436 9.96 34.61 20.12
C ASN A 436 9.62 34.48 18.63
N VAL A 437 10.61 34.54 17.73
CA VAL A 437 10.40 34.37 16.30
C VAL A 437 9.93 32.95 15.99
N ILE A 438 10.54 31.92 16.56
CA ILE A 438 10.14 30.52 16.36
C ILE A 438 8.72 30.27 16.88
N ARG A 439 8.39 30.74 18.08
CA ARG A 439 7.02 30.63 18.64
C ARG A 439 5.99 31.35 17.77
N THR A 440 6.34 32.49 17.21
CA THR A 440 5.47 33.22 16.28
C THR A 440 5.29 32.44 14.98
N ALA A 441 6.37 31.88 14.41
CA ALA A 441 6.30 31.05 13.22
C ALA A 441 5.45 29.79 13.43
N LEU A 442 5.62 29.08 14.55
CA LEU A 442 4.79 27.92 14.94
C LEU A 442 3.30 28.29 15.01
N LYS A 443 3.00 29.41 15.65
CA LYS A 443 1.62 29.92 15.72
C LYS A 443 1.05 30.25 14.36
N TYR A 444 1.86 30.86 13.48
CA TYR A 444 1.46 31.24 12.13
C TYR A 444 1.10 30.02 11.27
N VAL A 445 1.85 28.94 11.39
CA VAL A 445 1.58 27.67 10.68
C VAL A 445 0.65 26.70 11.42
N GLY A 446 0.11 27.11 12.59
CA GLY A 446 -0.86 26.30 13.35
C GLY A 446 -0.26 25.08 14.06
N ILE A 447 1.06 25.04 14.26
CA ILE A 447 1.76 23.93 14.95
C ILE A 447 1.78 24.22 16.46
N ALA A 448 1.33 23.26 17.28
CA ALA A 448 1.34 23.40 18.72
C ALA A 448 2.78 23.29 19.29
N PRO A 449 3.17 24.13 20.27
CA PRO A 449 4.52 24.07 20.87
C PRO A 449 4.88 22.73 21.53
N CYS A 450 3.89 21.91 21.88
CA CYS A 450 4.12 20.58 22.46
C CYS A 450 4.67 19.54 21.46
N GLN A 451 4.67 19.86 20.15
CA GLN A 451 5.23 19.01 19.09
C GLN A 451 6.75 19.18 18.90
N LEU A 452 7.39 20.04 19.72
CA LEU A 452 8.84 20.21 19.69
C LEU A 452 9.55 19.06 20.42
N SER A 453 10.44 18.37 19.73
CA SER A 453 11.35 17.37 20.30
C SER A 453 12.81 17.71 19.95
N THR A 454 13.77 17.20 20.74
CA THR A 454 15.17 17.21 20.33
C THR A 454 15.43 16.08 19.37
N SER A 455 16.09 16.34 18.25
CA SER A 455 16.63 15.26 17.41
C SER A 455 17.72 14.55 18.21
N GLU A 456 17.44 13.32 18.67
CA GLU A 456 18.53 12.45 19.14
C GLU A 456 19.47 12.16 17.96
N SER A 457 20.71 12.60 18.09
CA SER A 457 21.82 12.40 17.15
C SER A 457 22.21 10.92 17.01
#